data_11c1eb89dddbdeb2a96be3735c074457
#
_entry.id   11c1eb89dddbdeb2a96be3735c074457
#
_cell.length_a   1.000
_cell.length_b   1.000
_cell.length_c   1.000
_cell.angle_alpha   90.00
_cell.angle_beta   90.00
_cell.angle_gamma   90.00
#
_symmetry.space_group_name_H-M   'P 1'
#
loop_
_entity.id
_entity.type
_entity.pdbx_description
1 polymer ?
#
loop_
_entity_poly.entity_id
_entity_poly.type
_entity_poly.pdbx_seq_one_letter_code
_entity_poly.pdbx_strand_id
1 'polypeptide(L)'
;MTNKTIKILGIFAALLIFMPNTEAKNRSSETEVLSMYYTHSSSEPVGTDKDGFIQRWMMLEPIKIDIRANSALNSEFIANTISVEHFKGQNVLMPYDGQTVKVGKDKHVWHALDTKKYFVNLMRFAEGYGKEYYGQMYWVVTVVNCDEDITDVRLSAGANSAAVWWLNGEKVLTLSDDRDLIMDDCMSKRISLKKGENVIRGVVFNGPGMADFCLRFVDENGNPVKNLSVTAKLKK
;
A
#
# COMPACT_ATOMS: atom_id res chain seq x y z
N MET A 1 31.71 -76.14 31.94
CA MET A 1 32.05 -75.22 30.84
C MET A 1 30.85 -74.32 30.59
N THR A 2 30.91 -73.12 31.13
CA THR A 2 29.79 -72.17 31.12
C THR A 2 30.15 -71.02 30.21
N ASN A 3 29.46 -70.93 29.08
CA ASN A 3 29.60 -69.79 28.13
C ASN A 3 28.84 -68.58 28.67
N LYS A 4 29.56 -67.50 28.96
CA LYS A 4 28.99 -66.20 29.24
C LYS A 4 28.82 -65.41 27.95
N THR A 5 27.58 -65.15 27.56
CA THR A 5 27.23 -64.26 26.46
C THR A 5 27.21 -62.80 26.96
N ILE A 6 28.11 -61.98 26.45
CA ILE A 6 28.14 -60.53 26.69
C ILE A 6 27.17 -59.83 25.74
N LYS A 7 26.12 -59.21 26.30
CA LYS A 7 25.23 -58.31 25.54
C LYS A 7 25.85 -56.94 25.53
N ILE A 8 26.26 -56.48 24.34
CA ILE A 8 26.67 -55.09 24.12
C ILE A 8 25.41 -54.27 23.84
N LEU A 9 25.10 -53.35 24.76
CA LEU A 9 24.00 -52.40 24.64
C LEU A 9 24.54 -51.19 23.85
N GLY A 10 24.16 -51.07 22.57
CA GLY A 10 24.50 -49.90 21.78
C GLY A 10 23.57 -48.75 22.11
N ILE A 11 24.12 -47.68 22.70
CA ILE A 11 23.41 -46.41 22.91
C ILE A 11 23.47 -45.64 21.60
N PHE A 12 22.35 -45.59 20.86
CA PHE A 12 22.18 -44.65 19.72
C PHE A 12 21.84 -43.28 20.35
N ALA A 13 22.83 -42.40 20.38
CA ALA A 13 22.58 -40.96 20.63
C ALA A 13 22.02 -40.35 19.34
N ALA A 14 20.72 -40.10 19.33
CA ALA A 14 20.09 -39.31 18.24
C ALA A 14 20.53 -37.84 18.40
N LEU A 15 21.41 -37.42 17.49
CA LEU A 15 21.80 -36.00 17.34
C LEU A 15 20.61 -35.26 16.67
N LEU A 16 19.78 -34.60 17.48
CA LEU A 16 18.77 -33.66 16.99
C LEU A 16 19.49 -32.43 16.43
N ILE A 17 19.71 -32.42 15.13
CA ILE A 17 20.15 -31.23 14.42
C ILE A 17 18.98 -30.24 14.42
N PHE A 18 19.09 -29.25 15.28
CA PHE A 18 18.18 -28.11 15.27
C PHE A 18 18.45 -27.29 13.99
N MET A 19 17.72 -27.57 12.92
CA MET A 19 17.70 -26.68 11.75
C MET A 19 16.89 -25.45 12.16
N PRO A 20 17.46 -24.25 12.11
CA PRO A 20 16.69 -23.04 12.37
C PRO A 20 15.59 -22.95 11.31
N ASN A 21 14.36 -22.75 11.77
CA ASN A 21 13.18 -22.68 10.94
C ASN A 21 13.33 -21.51 9.97
N THR A 22 13.55 -21.78 8.70
CA THR A 22 13.73 -20.79 7.63
C THR A 22 12.53 -19.84 7.53
N GLU A 23 11.33 -20.31 7.87
CA GLU A 23 10.11 -19.49 7.93
C GLU A 23 10.17 -18.42 9.04
N ALA A 24 10.74 -18.75 10.21
CA ALA A 24 10.88 -17.79 11.32
C ALA A 24 11.90 -16.70 10.99
N LYS A 25 12.96 -17.04 10.26
CA LYS A 25 13.99 -16.09 9.80
C LYS A 25 13.46 -15.16 8.72
N ASN A 26 12.64 -15.65 7.79
CA ASN A 26 11.98 -14.84 6.76
C ASN A 26 10.98 -13.87 7.41
N ARG A 27 10.11 -14.32 8.31
CA ARG A 27 9.16 -13.44 9.01
C ARG A 27 9.83 -12.32 9.81
N SER A 28 10.96 -12.58 10.45
CA SER A 28 11.70 -11.52 11.18
C SER A 28 12.29 -10.47 10.24
N SER A 29 12.81 -10.86 9.08
CA SER A 29 13.34 -9.93 8.07
C SER A 29 12.23 -9.12 7.39
N GLU A 30 11.10 -9.73 7.07
CA GLU A 30 9.92 -9.08 6.50
C GLU A 30 9.37 -8.00 7.46
N THR A 31 9.23 -8.31 8.74
CA THR A 31 8.79 -7.36 9.77
C THR A 31 9.78 -6.22 9.95
N GLU A 32 11.08 -6.49 9.86
CA GLU A 32 12.12 -5.46 9.95
C GLU A 32 12.04 -4.48 8.78
N VAL A 33 11.93 -4.98 7.54
CA VAL A 33 11.77 -4.14 6.34
C VAL A 33 10.54 -3.24 6.46
N LEU A 34 9.41 -3.79 6.88
CA LEU A 34 8.18 -3.02 7.05
C LEU A 34 8.37 -1.91 8.09
N SER A 35 8.97 -2.24 9.24
CA SER A 35 9.16 -1.31 10.36
C SER A 35 10.09 -0.13 10.04
N MET A 36 10.97 -0.24 9.06
CA MET A 36 11.83 0.88 8.60
C MET A 36 11.02 1.99 7.91
N TYR A 37 9.94 1.63 7.22
CA TYR A 37 9.16 2.56 6.40
C TYR A 37 7.80 2.90 6.98
N TYR A 38 7.24 2.02 7.81
CA TYR A 38 5.86 2.09 8.27
C TYR A 38 5.73 1.88 9.78
N THR A 39 4.61 2.38 10.30
CA THR A 39 4.04 1.96 11.58
C THR A 39 2.60 1.53 11.34
N HIS A 40 2.06 0.63 12.17
CA HIS A 40 0.64 0.33 12.14
C HIS A 40 -0.16 1.56 12.57
N SER A 41 -1.25 1.83 11.83
CA SER A 41 -2.12 2.95 12.17
C SER A 41 -2.81 2.73 13.52
N SER A 42 -3.03 3.82 14.24
CA SER A 42 -3.87 3.86 15.45
C SER A 42 -5.31 4.26 15.10
N SER A 43 -6.23 4.10 16.07
CA SER A 43 -7.61 4.58 15.95
C SER A 43 -7.72 6.10 16.01
N GLU A 44 -6.72 6.77 16.58
CA GLU A 44 -6.71 8.23 16.69
C GLU A 44 -6.43 8.88 15.33
N PRO A 45 -7.17 9.94 14.96
CA PRO A 45 -6.86 10.71 13.76
C PRO A 45 -5.44 11.30 13.84
N VAL A 46 -4.77 11.41 12.70
CA VAL A 46 -3.47 12.08 12.57
C VAL A 46 -3.56 13.23 11.58
N GLY A 47 -2.73 14.25 11.75
CA GLY A 47 -2.58 15.30 10.73
C GLY A 47 -1.82 14.80 9.49
N THR A 48 -1.71 15.66 8.49
CA THR A 48 -0.71 15.52 7.44
C THR A 48 0.70 15.82 7.99
N ASP A 49 1.74 15.48 7.24
CA ASP A 49 3.09 15.86 7.64
C ASP A 49 3.32 17.40 7.57
N LYS A 50 4.54 17.85 7.92
CA LYS A 50 4.90 19.28 7.92
C LYS A 50 4.73 19.96 6.55
N ASP A 51 4.79 19.19 5.46
CA ASP A 51 4.67 19.66 4.07
C ASP A 51 3.29 19.35 3.47
N GLY A 52 2.34 18.84 4.27
CA GLY A 52 0.96 18.55 3.88
C GLY A 52 0.74 17.17 3.27
N PHE A 53 1.76 16.30 3.21
CA PHE A 53 1.61 14.96 2.63
C PHE A 53 0.80 14.05 3.54
N ILE A 54 -0.06 13.23 2.90
CA ILE A 54 -0.90 12.24 3.56
C ILE A 54 -0.07 10.99 3.79
N GLN A 55 0.11 10.63 5.08
CA GLN A 55 0.95 9.51 5.48
C GLN A 55 0.16 8.26 5.87
N ARG A 56 -1.13 8.36 6.19
CA ARG A 56 -1.98 7.24 6.64
C ARG A 56 -2.79 6.66 5.50
N TRP A 57 -2.65 5.33 5.29
CA TRP A 57 -3.28 4.63 4.19
C TRP A 57 -3.77 3.24 4.58
N MET A 58 -4.94 2.86 4.04
CA MET A 58 -5.34 1.48 3.87
C MET A 58 -4.76 1.00 2.56
N MET A 59 -3.90 -0.01 2.59
CA MET A 59 -3.23 -0.55 1.41
C MET A 59 -3.59 -2.01 1.21
N LEU A 60 -4.05 -2.38 0.02
CA LEU A 60 -4.30 -3.76 -0.36
C LEU A 60 -2.99 -4.42 -0.80
N GLU A 61 -2.76 -5.65 -0.34
CA GLU A 61 -1.69 -6.49 -0.91
C GLU A 61 -1.73 -6.48 -2.44
N PRO A 62 -0.56 -6.44 -3.11
CA PRO A 62 -0.47 -6.21 -4.54
C PRO A 62 -1.22 -7.24 -5.37
N ILE A 63 -1.85 -6.79 -6.45
CA ILE A 63 -2.55 -7.61 -7.43
C ILE A 63 -1.69 -7.68 -8.68
N LYS A 64 -1.39 -8.90 -9.15
CA LYS A 64 -0.57 -9.10 -10.33
C LYS A 64 -1.25 -8.56 -11.59
N ILE A 65 -0.47 -7.84 -12.41
CA ILE A 65 -0.84 -7.39 -13.74
C ILE A 65 0.18 -7.89 -14.75
N ASP A 66 -0.27 -8.14 -15.98
CA ASP A 66 0.63 -8.61 -17.04
C ASP A 66 1.32 -7.44 -17.73
N ILE A 67 2.37 -6.92 -17.09
CA ILE A 67 3.18 -5.82 -17.60
C ILE A 67 4.66 -6.11 -17.43
N ARG A 68 5.44 -5.85 -18.48
CA ARG A 68 6.89 -6.13 -18.53
C ARG A 68 7.76 -4.89 -18.68
N ALA A 69 7.17 -3.75 -19.00
CA ALA A 69 7.87 -2.49 -19.18
C ALA A 69 6.97 -1.33 -18.76
N ASN A 70 7.53 -0.31 -18.11
CA ASN A 70 6.77 0.87 -17.68
C ASN A 70 6.16 1.63 -18.86
N SER A 71 6.82 1.64 -20.02
CA SER A 71 6.29 2.25 -21.26
C SER A 71 4.95 1.66 -21.72
N ALA A 72 4.57 0.48 -21.23
CA ALA A 72 3.26 -0.11 -21.48
C ALA A 72 2.15 0.47 -20.59
N LEU A 73 2.50 1.22 -19.53
CA LEU A 73 1.56 1.88 -18.60
C LEU A 73 0.95 3.17 -19.20
N ASN A 74 0.57 3.11 -20.47
CA ASN A 74 -0.11 4.22 -21.14
C ASN A 74 -1.56 4.35 -20.68
N SER A 75 -2.19 5.45 -21.09
CA SER A 75 -3.57 5.78 -20.69
C SER A 75 -4.60 4.73 -21.10
N GLU A 76 -4.40 4.04 -22.23
CA GLU A 76 -5.30 2.98 -22.70
C GLU A 76 -5.21 1.73 -21.82
N PHE A 77 -3.98 1.28 -21.53
CA PHE A 77 -3.76 0.14 -20.62
C PHE A 77 -4.37 0.41 -19.24
N ILE A 78 -4.13 1.61 -18.69
CA ILE A 78 -4.69 2.03 -17.41
C ILE A 78 -6.21 1.99 -17.43
N ALA A 79 -6.84 2.62 -18.43
CA ALA A 79 -8.29 2.67 -18.56
C ALA A 79 -8.91 1.28 -18.67
N ASN A 80 -8.32 0.41 -19.48
CA ASN A 80 -8.76 -0.98 -19.63
C ASN A 80 -8.63 -1.76 -18.33
N THR A 81 -7.51 -1.60 -17.62
CA THR A 81 -7.26 -2.32 -16.35
C THR A 81 -8.24 -1.92 -15.26
N ILE A 82 -8.49 -0.61 -15.06
CA ILE A 82 -9.42 -0.14 -14.02
C ILE A 82 -10.90 -0.37 -14.38
N SER A 83 -11.23 -0.61 -15.63
CA SER A 83 -12.60 -0.94 -16.05
C SER A 83 -13.04 -2.35 -15.62
N VAL A 84 -12.09 -3.22 -15.31
CA VAL A 84 -12.35 -4.57 -14.82
C VAL A 84 -12.52 -4.55 -13.30
N GLU A 85 -13.52 -5.24 -12.78
CA GLU A 85 -13.67 -5.45 -11.34
C GLU A 85 -12.73 -6.58 -10.90
N HIS A 86 -11.60 -6.25 -10.30
CA HIS A 86 -10.61 -7.22 -9.81
C HIS A 86 -11.06 -7.88 -8.50
N PHE A 87 -11.77 -7.14 -7.66
CA PHE A 87 -12.41 -7.65 -6.44
C PHE A 87 -13.73 -6.90 -6.18
N LYS A 88 -14.64 -7.59 -5.54
CA LYS A 88 -16.00 -7.08 -5.29
C LYS A 88 -15.97 -5.73 -4.58
N GLY A 89 -16.58 -4.74 -5.21
CA GLY A 89 -16.74 -3.40 -4.67
C GLY A 89 -15.48 -2.53 -4.73
N GLN A 90 -14.51 -2.83 -5.57
CA GLN A 90 -13.23 -2.11 -5.65
C GLN A 90 -13.38 -0.58 -5.69
N ASN A 91 -14.45 -0.07 -6.28
CA ASN A 91 -14.68 1.37 -6.46
C ASN A 91 -15.39 2.04 -5.26
N VAL A 92 -15.98 1.26 -4.34
CA VAL A 92 -16.81 1.78 -3.24
C VAL A 92 -16.45 1.22 -1.87
N LEU A 93 -15.69 0.13 -1.81
CA LEU A 93 -15.34 -0.53 -0.57
C LEU A 93 -14.59 0.44 0.36
N MET A 94 -15.07 0.56 1.59
CA MET A 94 -14.37 1.21 2.69
C MET A 94 -13.72 0.12 3.55
N PRO A 95 -12.45 -0.21 3.28
CA PRO A 95 -11.81 -1.34 3.92
C PRO A 95 -11.49 -1.06 5.39
N TYR A 96 -11.31 -2.13 6.17
CA TYR A 96 -10.74 -2.08 7.51
C TYR A 96 -9.48 -2.94 7.59
N ASP A 97 -8.63 -2.65 8.58
CA ASP A 97 -7.37 -3.38 8.79
C ASP A 97 -7.60 -4.89 8.98
N GLY A 98 -6.87 -5.71 8.23
CA GLY A 98 -7.02 -7.17 8.21
C GLY A 98 -8.22 -7.67 7.39
N GLN A 99 -8.97 -6.80 6.72
CA GLN A 99 -10.05 -7.25 5.82
C GLN A 99 -9.48 -7.95 4.60
N THR A 100 -10.06 -9.10 4.24
CA THR A 100 -9.67 -9.85 3.05
C THR A 100 -10.63 -9.59 1.89
N VAL A 101 -10.08 -9.52 0.69
CA VAL A 101 -10.82 -9.56 -0.58
C VAL A 101 -10.32 -10.72 -1.43
N LYS A 102 -11.17 -11.20 -2.33
CA LYS A 102 -10.84 -12.28 -3.25
C LYS A 102 -10.54 -11.70 -4.63
N VAL A 103 -9.37 -12.01 -5.17
CA VAL A 103 -8.95 -11.68 -6.53
C VAL A 103 -8.68 -12.98 -7.27
N GLY A 104 -9.55 -13.33 -8.21
CA GLY A 104 -9.47 -14.65 -8.84
C GLY A 104 -9.59 -15.77 -7.82
N LYS A 105 -8.54 -16.56 -7.63
CA LYS A 105 -8.45 -17.66 -6.64
C LYS A 105 -7.79 -17.24 -5.33
N ASP A 106 -7.09 -16.11 -5.31
CA ASP A 106 -6.24 -15.66 -4.23
C ASP A 106 -6.97 -14.73 -3.26
N LYS A 107 -6.50 -14.70 -2.02
CA LYS A 107 -6.94 -13.75 -0.99
C LYS A 107 -5.88 -12.69 -0.81
N HIS A 108 -6.31 -11.44 -0.81
CA HIS A 108 -5.47 -10.28 -0.54
C HIS A 108 -5.99 -9.57 0.71
N VAL A 109 -5.09 -9.04 1.52
CA VAL A 109 -5.40 -8.42 2.81
C VAL A 109 -5.20 -6.92 2.72
N TRP A 110 -6.09 -6.17 3.36
CA TRP A 110 -5.95 -4.73 3.57
C TRP A 110 -5.18 -4.47 4.86
N HIS A 111 -4.22 -3.54 4.82
CA HIS A 111 -3.37 -3.15 5.94
C HIS A 111 -3.47 -1.65 6.18
N ALA A 112 -3.72 -1.25 7.44
CA ALA A 112 -3.72 0.15 7.87
C ALA A 112 -2.32 0.54 8.34
N LEU A 113 -1.63 1.36 7.56
CA LEU A 113 -0.25 1.76 7.83
C LEU A 113 -0.06 3.27 7.70
N ASP A 114 0.82 3.79 8.56
CA ASP A 114 1.32 5.17 8.49
C ASP A 114 2.76 5.12 7.96
N THR A 115 3.01 5.77 6.81
CA THR A 115 4.38 5.89 6.29
C THR A 115 5.20 6.87 7.13
N LYS A 116 6.47 6.58 7.34
CA LYS A 116 7.43 7.45 8.04
C LYS A 116 8.06 8.52 7.13
N LYS A 117 7.70 8.52 5.85
CA LYS A 117 8.24 9.41 4.82
C LYS A 117 7.09 10.27 4.24
N TYR A 118 7.43 11.30 3.46
CA TYR A 118 6.45 12.06 2.69
C TYR A 118 5.82 11.23 1.56
N PHE A 119 6.38 10.07 1.25
CA PHE A 119 5.91 9.15 0.23
C PHE A 119 5.62 7.76 0.80
N VAL A 120 4.80 7.00 0.11
CA VAL A 120 4.46 5.61 0.39
C VAL A 120 5.30 4.72 -0.50
N ASN A 121 6.14 3.86 0.09
CA ASN A 121 6.98 2.91 -0.64
C ASN A 121 6.27 1.56 -0.80
N LEU A 122 5.58 1.37 -1.92
CA LEU A 122 4.79 0.17 -2.17
C LEU A 122 5.65 -1.09 -2.38
N MET A 123 6.89 -0.93 -2.85
CA MET A 123 7.82 -2.04 -2.95
C MET A 123 8.15 -2.59 -1.55
N ARG A 124 8.47 -1.72 -0.58
CA ARG A 124 8.74 -2.12 0.80
C ARG A 124 7.49 -2.61 1.53
N PHE A 125 6.32 -2.07 1.17
CA PHE A 125 5.04 -2.61 1.62
C PHE A 125 4.88 -4.07 1.17
N ALA A 126 5.02 -4.35 -0.13
CA ALA A 126 4.89 -5.71 -0.66
C ALA A 126 5.92 -6.67 -0.04
N GLU A 127 7.19 -6.27 0.00
CA GLU A 127 8.29 -7.04 0.58
C GLU A 127 8.05 -7.35 2.07
N GLY A 128 7.56 -6.38 2.84
CA GLY A 128 7.24 -6.55 4.26
C GLY A 128 6.09 -7.53 4.53
N TYR A 129 5.32 -7.89 3.53
CA TYR A 129 4.28 -8.94 3.59
C TYR A 129 4.63 -10.16 2.72
N GLY A 130 5.89 -10.31 2.30
CA GLY A 130 6.36 -11.46 1.52
C GLY A 130 5.70 -11.56 0.14
N LYS A 131 5.38 -10.40 -0.48
CA LYS A 131 4.71 -10.33 -1.79
C LYS A 131 5.65 -9.84 -2.87
N GLU A 132 5.39 -10.29 -4.09
CA GLU A 132 6.02 -9.75 -5.29
C GLU A 132 5.64 -8.29 -5.49
N TYR A 133 6.54 -7.48 -6.04
CA TYR A 133 6.32 -6.06 -6.25
C TYR A 133 6.47 -5.61 -7.71
N TYR A 134 7.08 -6.41 -8.58
CA TYR A 134 7.15 -6.13 -10.01
C TYR A 134 5.92 -6.62 -10.76
N GLY A 135 5.42 -5.82 -11.70
CA GLY A 135 4.23 -6.16 -12.47
C GLY A 135 2.98 -6.26 -11.59
N GLN A 136 2.78 -5.28 -10.73
CA GLN A 136 1.72 -5.27 -9.75
C GLN A 136 0.89 -3.98 -9.83
N MET A 137 -0.35 -4.04 -9.37
CA MET A 137 -1.14 -2.86 -9.03
C MET A 137 -1.51 -2.87 -7.55
N TYR A 138 -1.55 -1.69 -6.96
CA TYR A 138 -1.81 -1.46 -5.54
C TYR A 138 -3.03 -0.57 -5.38
N TRP A 139 -4.07 -1.09 -4.74
CA TRP A 139 -5.22 -0.30 -4.35
C TRP A 139 -4.96 0.32 -2.98
N VAL A 140 -5.21 1.61 -2.87
CA VAL A 140 -5.03 2.36 -1.62
C VAL A 140 -6.26 3.22 -1.34
N VAL A 141 -6.58 3.37 -0.05
CA VAL A 141 -7.72 4.18 0.40
C VAL A 141 -7.30 4.95 1.65
N THR A 142 -7.69 6.21 1.72
CA THR A 142 -7.60 6.99 2.96
C THR A 142 -8.82 7.87 3.13
N VAL A 143 -9.10 8.27 4.37
CA VAL A 143 -10.20 9.19 4.70
C VAL A 143 -9.62 10.45 5.28
N VAL A 144 -9.86 11.56 4.60
CA VAL A 144 -9.48 12.89 5.03
C VAL A 144 -10.71 13.61 5.60
N ASN A 145 -10.57 14.12 6.82
CA ASN A 145 -11.65 14.83 7.51
C ASN A 145 -11.34 16.32 7.54
N CYS A 146 -12.35 17.12 7.23
CA CYS A 146 -12.29 18.58 7.24
C CYS A 146 -13.32 19.14 8.23
N ASP A 147 -12.94 20.15 9.01
CA ASP A 147 -13.86 20.83 9.95
C ASP A 147 -14.87 21.70 9.23
N GLU A 148 -14.54 22.14 8.01
CA GLU A 148 -15.37 22.96 7.14
C GLU A 148 -15.17 22.57 5.67
N ASP A 149 -16.00 23.09 4.76
CA ASP A 149 -15.78 22.96 3.32
C ASP A 149 -14.52 23.71 2.91
N ILE A 150 -13.64 23.05 2.15
CA ILE A 150 -12.42 23.68 1.60
C ILE A 150 -12.55 23.67 0.07
N THR A 151 -12.69 24.85 -0.52
CA THR A 151 -12.88 25.03 -1.97
C THR A 151 -11.57 25.38 -2.67
N ASP A 152 -11.59 25.26 -4.00
CA ASP A 152 -10.50 25.68 -4.89
C ASP A 152 -9.13 25.04 -4.62
N VAL A 153 -9.13 23.86 -4.02
CA VAL A 153 -7.92 23.05 -3.83
C VAL A 153 -7.64 22.14 -5.02
N ARG A 154 -6.43 21.64 -5.11
CA ARG A 154 -6.01 20.61 -6.08
C ARG A 154 -5.44 19.43 -5.34
N LEU A 155 -5.76 18.22 -5.81
CA LEU A 155 -5.03 17.03 -5.43
C LEU A 155 -3.71 17.04 -6.21
N SER A 156 -2.61 17.06 -5.50
CA SER A 156 -1.26 17.04 -6.05
C SER A 156 -0.61 15.69 -5.75
N ALA A 157 -0.08 15.04 -6.76
CA ALA A 157 0.48 13.70 -6.66
C ALA A 157 1.78 13.55 -7.44
N GLY A 158 2.66 12.70 -6.92
CA GLY A 158 3.76 12.09 -7.64
C GLY A 158 3.68 10.57 -7.52
N ALA A 159 4.15 9.84 -8.52
CA ALA A 159 4.27 8.40 -8.48
C ALA A 159 5.41 7.93 -9.38
N ASN A 160 6.09 6.85 -8.99
CA ASN A 160 6.82 6.06 -9.96
C ASN A 160 5.79 5.32 -10.84
N SER A 161 6.01 5.32 -12.14
CA SER A 161 5.08 4.72 -13.11
C SER A 161 3.69 5.40 -13.08
N ALA A 162 2.60 4.65 -13.12
CA ALA A 162 1.27 5.19 -13.32
C ALA A 162 0.40 5.14 -12.07
N ALA A 163 -0.54 6.09 -11.96
CA ALA A 163 -1.52 6.09 -10.87
C ALA A 163 -2.84 6.73 -11.32
N VAL A 164 -3.94 6.31 -10.70
CA VAL A 164 -5.26 6.94 -10.86
C VAL A 164 -5.84 7.24 -9.49
N TRP A 165 -6.43 8.43 -9.36
CA TRP A 165 -6.95 8.92 -8.10
C TRP A 165 -8.41 9.34 -8.21
N TRP A 166 -9.20 8.98 -7.21
CA TRP A 166 -10.61 9.37 -7.05
C TRP A 166 -10.78 10.10 -5.72
N LEU A 167 -11.60 11.13 -5.73
CA LEU A 167 -12.10 11.82 -4.53
C LEU A 167 -13.61 11.63 -4.46
N ASN A 168 -14.11 11.07 -3.38
CA ASN A 168 -15.54 10.81 -3.15
C ASN A 168 -16.24 10.05 -4.31
N GLY A 169 -15.49 9.16 -4.98
CA GLY A 169 -15.95 8.35 -6.12
C GLY A 169 -15.79 9.01 -7.48
N GLU A 170 -15.45 10.29 -7.56
CA GLU A 170 -15.14 10.99 -8.80
C GLU A 170 -13.66 10.87 -9.15
N LYS A 171 -13.34 10.48 -10.39
CA LYS A 171 -11.96 10.42 -10.87
C LYS A 171 -11.41 11.84 -11.08
N VAL A 172 -10.38 12.20 -10.33
CA VAL A 172 -9.83 13.57 -10.30
C VAL A 172 -8.44 13.69 -10.92
N LEU A 173 -7.65 12.60 -10.99
CA LEU A 173 -6.30 12.66 -11.53
C LEU A 173 -5.87 11.31 -12.10
N THR A 174 -5.12 11.34 -13.21
CA THR A 174 -4.45 10.18 -13.80
C THR A 174 -3.02 10.58 -14.15
N LEU A 175 -2.07 9.77 -13.69
CA LEU A 175 -0.67 9.79 -14.08
C LEU A 175 -0.43 8.55 -14.96
N SER A 176 0.11 8.72 -16.16
CA SER A 176 0.41 7.63 -17.09
C SER A 176 1.89 7.61 -17.44
N ASP A 177 2.30 6.54 -18.08
CA ASP A 177 3.63 6.31 -18.61
C ASP A 177 4.71 6.07 -17.56
N ASP A 178 5.96 5.97 -18.00
CA ASP A 178 7.13 5.83 -17.16
C ASP A 178 7.48 7.17 -16.50
N ARG A 179 7.54 7.19 -15.18
CA ARG A 179 7.71 8.41 -14.38
C ARG A 179 8.61 8.15 -13.20
N ASP A 180 9.28 9.21 -12.76
CA ASP A 180 9.97 9.26 -11.48
C ASP A 180 9.04 9.81 -10.38
N LEU A 181 9.29 9.44 -9.14
CA LEU A 181 8.62 10.05 -7.99
C LEU A 181 9.11 11.50 -7.80
N ILE A 182 8.32 12.44 -8.25
CA ILE A 182 8.54 13.88 -8.07
C ILE A 182 7.37 14.46 -7.27
N MET A 183 7.66 15.27 -6.26
CA MET A 183 6.62 15.97 -5.50
C MET A 183 5.88 16.92 -6.45
N ASP A 184 4.53 16.92 -6.36
CA ASP A 184 3.67 17.82 -7.14
C ASP A 184 3.84 17.69 -8.67
N ASP A 185 4.25 16.53 -9.14
CA ASP A 185 4.46 16.26 -10.56
C ASP A 185 3.19 16.44 -11.38
N CYS A 186 2.05 16.01 -10.85
CA CYS A 186 0.75 16.17 -11.48
C CYS A 186 -0.29 16.70 -10.49
N MET A 187 -1.17 17.55 -11.01
CA MET A 187 -2.25 18.14 -10.20
C MET A 187 -3.61 17.93 -10.89
N SER A 188 -4.63 17.69 -10.07
CA SER A 188 -6.02 17.67 -10.53
C SER A 188 -6.47 19.05 -11.03
N LYS A 189 -7.64 19.10 -11.65
CA LYS A 189 -8.41 20.34 -11.74
C LYS A 189 -8.73 20.82 -10.32
N ARG A 190 -9.27 22.04 -10.18
CA ARG A 190 -9.78 22.53 -8.91
C ARG A 190 -10.94 21.66 -8.46
N ILE A 191 -10.90 21.26 -7.21
CA ILE A 191 -11.87 20.42 -6.52
C ILE A 191 -12.21 21.04 -5.16
N SER A 192 -13.19 20.45 -4.47
CA SER A 192 -13.56 20.88 -3.12
C SER A 192 -13.57 19.66 -2.19
N LEU A 193 -13.06 19.84 -1.00
CA LEU A 193 -13.25 18.93 0.11
C LEU A 193 -14.48 19.37 0.89
N LYS A 194 -15.32 18.43 1.25
CA LYS A 194 -16.53 18.68 2.03
C LYS A 194 -16.22 18.63 3.52
N LYS A 195 -16.95 19.38 4.30
CA LYS A 195 -16.97 19.23 5.76
C LYS A 195 -17.26 17.75 6.12
N GLY A 196 -16.50 17.20 7.05
CA GLY A 196 -16.55 15.80 7.43
C GLY A 196 -15.62 14.94 6.55
N GLU A 197 -16.04 13.70 6.30
CA GLU A 197 -15.23 12.69 5.63
C GLU A 197 -15.15 12.89 4.12
N ASN A 198 -13.94 12.84 3.60
CA ASN A 198 -13.64 12.78 2.16
C ASN A 198 -12.80 11.54 1.89
N VAL A 199 -13.29 10.68 1.02
CA VAL A 199 -12.64 9.42 0.67
C VAL A 199 -11.73 9.62 -0.52
N ILE A 200 -10.44 9.39 -0.33
CA ILE A 200 -9.46 9.31 -1.41
C ILE A 200 -9.21 7.84 -1.68
N ARG A 201 -9.37 7.45 -2.92
CA ARG A 201 -9.05 6.13 -3.43
C ARG A 201 -8.01 6.26 -4.51
N GLY A 202 -7.04 5.35 -4.53
CA GLY A 202 -6.03 5.30 -5.57
C GLY A 202 -5.76 3.89 -6.05
N VAL A 203 -5.29 3.79 -7.28
CA VAL A 203 -4.61 2.62 -7.78
C VAL A 203 -3.28 3.05 -8.36
N VAL A 204 -2.20 2.41 -7.93
CA VAL A 204 -0.84 2.66 -8.38
C VAL A 204 -0.35 1.42 -9.12
N PHE A 205 0.19 1.62 -10.31
CA PHE A 205 0.69 0.53 -11.15
C PHE A 205 2.21 0.52 -11.08
N ASN A 206 2.77 -0.66 -11.00
CA ASN A 206 4.21 -0.87 -11.04
C ASN A 206 4.57 -1.90 -12.12
N GLY A 207 5.43 -1.49 -13.05
CA GLY A 207 6.14 -2.39 -13.93
C GLY A 207 7.46 -2.88 -13.29
N PRO A 208 8.54 -3.00 -14.05
CA PRO A 208 9.88 -3.16 -13.50
C PRO A 208 10.36 -1.82 -12.90
N GLY A 209 10.85 -1.82 -11.67
CA GLY A 209 11.40 -0.64 -11.02
C GLY A 209 10.82 -0.37 -9.64
N MET A 210 10.98 0.87 -9.16
CA MET A 210 10.44 1.31 -7.87
C MET A 210 8.94 1.57 -7.96
N ALA A 211 8.26 1.40 -6.83
CA ALA A 211 6.83 1.63 -6.70
C ALA A 211 6.58 2.54 -5.50
N ASP A 212 6.50 3.82 -5.75
CA ASP A 212 6.29 4.83 -4.74
C ASP A 212 5.21 5.81 -5.19
N PHE A 213 4.52 6.43 -4.24
CA PHE A 213 3.68 7.59 -4.53
C PHE A 213 3.72 8.59 -3.37
N CYS A 214 3.44 9.84 -3.65
CA CYS A 214 3.14 10.86 -2.66
C CYS A 214 1.89 11.62 -3.06
N LEU A 215 1.16 12.13 -2.05
CA LEU A 215 -0.11 12.80 -2.28
C LEU A 215 -0.35 13.87 -1.20
N ARG A 216 -0.79 15.04 -1.64
CA ARG A 216 -1.24 16.12 -0.77
C ARG A 216 -2.29 17.00 -1.45
N PHE A 217 -2.95 17.85 -0.70
CA PHE A 217 -3.76 18.92 -1.25
C PHE A 217 -2.98 20.24 -1.21
N VAL A 218 -3.13 21.02 -2.25
CA VAL A 218 -2.57 22.37 -2.33
C VAL A 218 -3.67 23.39 -2.63
N ASP A 219 -3.54 24.59 -2.07
CA ASP A 219 -4.44 25.71 -2.31
C ASP A 219 -4.21 26.36 -3.69
N GLU A 220 -4.90 27.44 -3.96
CA GLU A 220 -4.77 28.21 -5.22
C GLU A 220 -3.37 28.79 -5.46
N ASN A 221 -2.61 29.02 -4.38
CA ASN A 221 -1.26 29.57 -4.41
C ASN A 221 -0.17 28.49 -4.42
N GLY A 222 -0.57 27.20 -4.40
CA GLY A 222 0.33 26.06 -4.33
C GLY A 222 0.81 25.74 -2.91
N ASN A 223 0.25 26.38 -1.87
CA ASN A 223 0.59 26.06 -0.49
C ASN A 223 -0.11 24.77 -0.05
N PRO A 224 0.54 23.94 0.77
CA PRO A 224 -0.07 22.73 1.30
C PRO A 224 -1.25 23.03 2.23
N VAL A 225 -2.37 22.34 2.02
CA VAL A 225 -3.53 22.35 2.92
C VAL A 225 -3.22 21.42 4.10
N LYS A 226 -3.13 21.97 5.32
CA LYS A 226 -2.70 21.24 6.52
C LYS A 226 -3.78 21.06 7.59
N ASN A 227 -4.88 21.79 7.50
CA ASN A 227 -6.02 21.70 8.43
C ASN A 227 -6.90 20.50 8.13
N LEU A 228 -6.26 19.35 7.97
CA LEU A 228 -6.88 18.06 7.65
C LEU A 228 -6.51 17.06 8.73
N SER A 229 -7.45 16.18 9.07
CA SER A 229 -7.14 14.98 9.83
C SER A 229 -7.39 13.73 8.97
N VAL A 230 -6.59 12.69 9.19
CA VAL A 230 -6.59 11.47 8.39
C VAL A 230 -6.92 10.28 9.29
N THR A 231 -7.87 9.47 8.86
CA THR A 231 -8.30 8.29 9.60
C THR A 231 -8.18 7.03 8.76
N ALA A 232 -8.01 5.89 9.44
CA ALA A 232 -8.11 4.56 8.86
C ALA A 232 -9.05 3.73 9.72
N LYS A 233 -9.86 2.88 9.08
CA LYS A 233 -10.78 2.02 9.80
C LYS A 233 -10.03 0.80 10.31
N LEU A 234 -9.90 0.66 11.61
CA LEU A 234 -9.33 -0.52 12.23
C LEU A 234 -10.42 -1.58 12.47
N LYS A 235 -9.98 -2.84 12.60
CA LYS A 235 -10.88 -3.92 13.00
C LYS A 235 -11.38 -3.64 14.41
N LYS A 236 -12.71 -3.72 14.60
CA LYS A 236 -13.32 -3.68 15.93
C LYS A 236 -13.07 -4.98 16.67
#